data_827834417c0ed0f69a6a05cc130e8ad4
#
_entry.id   827834417c0ed0f69a6a05cc130e8ad4
#
_cell.length_a   1.000
_cell.length_b   1.000
_cell.length_c   1.000
_cell.angle_alpha   90.00
_cell.angle_beta   90.00
_cell.angle_gamma   90.00
#
_symmetry.space_group_name_H-M   'P 1'
#
loop_
_entity.id
_entity.type
_entity.pdbx_description
1 polymer ?
#
loop_
_entity_poly.entity_id
_entity_poly.type
_entity_poly.pdbx_seq_one_letter_code
_entity_poly.pdbx_strand_id
1 'polypeptide(L)'
;TEGELERAKTNMLVGLESAYKQKDKTTSEDYIGEMQSNFLDGEPIVDFDYYYNFAKAIIPTITVDEVSALAKKHLNRKNMVIVAQGPSEGVKHITKEEAIAVLDKVESSNLEPYKDQVTEASLINEDLKGSKIIATKKLPQFDAEEWTLENGAKVVFRKADYEKDQVQVSSYSKGGTSLYGIDKLASAQVTDQFIGAYGLGDYDAITLRKLLTGKQAQAGVNIGGLSESVGGASTPNDFETLMQLIYLRFEKPRFDKEVHNTLMQRNYAAIENSANNPQKIMQDSVSMIMSNYSPRTLLFGKEFLDKVSIEQIEEIYRDRIKDISDFTFFI
;
A
#
# COMPACT_ATOMS: atom_id res chain seq x y z
N THR A 1 -7.41 4.71 -21.96
CA THR A 1 -8.17 3.56 -22.51
C THR A 1 -9.50 3.42 -21.77
N GLU A 2 -10.46 2.73 -22.41
CA GLU A 2 -11.77 2.43 -21.78
C GLU A 2 -11.60 1.65 -20.49
N GLY A 3 -10.75 0.63 -20.48
CA GLY A 3 -10.52 -0.18 -19.29
C GLY A 3 -9.93 0.61 -18.11
N GLU A 4 -9.05 1.58 -18.36
CA GLU A 4 -8.52 2.48 -17.32
C GLU A 4 -9.62 3.39 -16.76
N LEU A 5 -10.45 3.95 -17.65
CA LEU A 5 -11.56 4.81 -17.25
C LEU A 5 -12.59 4.05 -16.41
N GLU A 6 -13.00 2.85 -16.85
CA GLU A 6 -13.97 2.03 -16.11
C GLU A 6 -13.44 1.61 -14.72
N ARG A 7 -12.16 1.28 -14.60
CA ARG A 7 -11.55 1.03 -13.28
C ARG A 7 -11.55 2.28 -12.39
N ALA A 8 -11.26 3.45 -12.96
CA ALA A 8 -11.29 4.70 -12.21
C ALA A 8 -12.71 5.01 -11.72
N LYS A 9 -13.73 4.91 -12.61
CA LYS A 9 -15.14 5.09 -12.24
C LYS A 9 -15.56 4.12 -11.14
N THR A 10 -15.24 2.84 -11.29
CA THR A 10 -15.57 1.79 -10.31
C THR A 10 -14.98 2.13 -8.93
N ASN A 11 -13.70 2.46 -8.87
CA ASN A 11 -13.04 2.80 -7.62
C ASN A 11 -13.62 4.07 -6.98
N MET A 12 -13.93 5.10 -7.78
CA MET A 12 -14.56 6.32 -7.28
C MET A 12 -15.94 6.05 -6.70
N LEU A 13 -16.78 5.28 -7.40
CA LEU A 13 -18.13 4.96 -6.94
C LEU A 13 -18.12 4.10 -5.68
N VAL A 14 -17.25 3.09 -5.61
CA VAL A 14 -17.10 2.24 -4.42
C VAL A 14 -16.60 3.05 -3.22
N GLY A 15 -15.60 3.91 -3.41
CA GLY A 15 -15.12 4.79 -2.35
C GLY A 15 -16.20 5.76 -1.85
N LEU A 16 -16.95 6.34 -2.78
CA LEU A 16 -18.03 7.26 -2.46
C LEU A 16 -19.20 6.57 -1.72
N GLU A 17 -19.53 5.33 -2.11
CA GLU A 17 -20.55 4.54 -1.41
C GLU A 17 -20.14 4.22 0.03
N SER A 18 -18.88 3.84 0.25
CA SER A 18 -18.36 3.60 1.59
C SER A 18 -18.38 4.87 2.44
N ALA A 19 -17.93 6.01 1.89
CA ALA A 19 -18.02 7.29 2.58
C ALA A 19 -19.46 7.65 2.92
N TYR A 20 -20.41 7.39 2.01
CA TYR A 20 -21.84 7.63 2.25
C TYR A 20 -22.40 6.80 3.40
N LYS A 21 -22.03 5.52 3.48
CA LYS A 21 -22.43 4.64 4.60
C LYS A 21 -21.87 5.10 5.95
N GLN A 22 -20.74 5.77 5.93
CA GLN A 22 -20.04 6.26 7.14
C GLN A 22 -20.37 7.72 7.48
N LYS A 23 -21.23 8.41 6.74
CA LYS A 23 -21.50 9.84 6.90
C LYS A 23 -21.87 10.27 8.34
N ASP A 24 -22.54 9.40 9.11
CA ASP A 24 -22.88 9.70 10.52
C ASP A 24 -21.66 9.59 11.47
N LYS A 25 -20.50 9.15 10.97
CA LYS A 25 -19.24 9.03 11.72
C LYS A 25 -18.24 10.12 11.34
N THR A 26 -18.65 11.05 10.46
CA THR A 26 -17.85 12.22 10.07
C THR A 26 -17.43 13.02 11.31
N THR A 27 -16.16 13.33 11.41
CA THR A 27 -15.60 14.04 12.56
C THR A 27 -15.74 15.55 12.45
N SER A 28 -15.60 16.27 13.57
CA SER A 28 -15.57 17.73 13.54
C SER A 28 -14.39 18.28 12.73
N GLU A 29 -13.30 17.54 12.65
CA GLU A 29 -12.11 17.92 11.88
C GLU A 29 -12.38 17.92 10.36
N ASP A 30 -13.16 16.93 9.88
CA ASP A 30 -13.58 16.87 8.47
C ASP A 30 -14.42 18.08 8.09
N TYR A 31 -15.39 18.47 8.92
CA TYR A 31 -16.21 19.67 8.71
C TYR A 31 -15.38 20.96 8.75
N ILE A 32 -14.38 21.04 9.63
CA ILE A 32 -13.47 22.21 9.66
C ILE A 32 -12.69 22.31 8.34
N GLY A 33 -12.25 21.18 7.77
CA GLY A 33 -11.59 21.13 6.47
C GLY A 33 -12.46 21.72 5.34
N GLU A 34 -13.74 21.32 5.27
CA GLU A 34 -14.69 21.87 4.30
C GLU A 34 -14.91 23.39 4.47
N MET A 35 -15.08 23.85 5.72
CA MET A 35 -15.23 25.27 6.02
C MET A 35 -13.99 26.08 5.64
N GLN A 36 -12.79 25.51 5.87
CA GLN A 36 -11.53 26.12 5.47
C GLN A 36 -11.41 26.26 3.96
N SER A 37 -11.69 25.20 3.20
CA SER A 37 -11.67 25.21 1.74
C SER A 37 -12.71 26.20 1.16
N ASN A 38 -13.89 26.25 1.76
CA ASN A 38 -14.89 27.25 1.39
C ASN A 38 -14.38 28.69 1.60
N PHE A 39 -13.77 28.97 2.76
CA PHE A 39 -13.28 30.29 3.10
C PHE A 39 -12.08 30.74 2.25
N LEU A 40 -11.12 29.82 2.03
CA LEU A 40 -9.86 30.15 1.33
C LEU A 40 -10.01 30.10 -0.18
N ASP A 41 -10.72 29.12 -0.72
CA ASP A 41 -10.73 28.79 -2.13
C ASP A 41 -12.10 29.04 -2.79
N GLY A 42 -13.13 29.39 -1.99
CA GLY A 42 -14.48 29.62 -2.48
C GLY A 42 -15.20 28.32 -2.88
N GLU A 43 -14.74 27.16 -2.42
CA GLU A 43 -15.39 25.89 -2.72
C GLU A 43 -16.77 25.82 -2.06
N PRO A 44 -17.81 25.34 -2.76
CA PRO A 44 -19.13 25.25 -2.19
C PRO A 44 -19.20 24.15 -1.12
N ILE A 45 -19.81 24.46 0.04
CA ILE A 45 -20.22 23.45 1.00
C ILE A 45 -21.52 22.82 0.48
N VAL A 46 -21.49 21.54 0.19
CA VAL A 46 -22.60 20.80 -0.42
C VAL A 46 -23.08 19.71 0.52
N ASP A 47 -24.39 19.57 0.66
CA ASP A 47 -24.98 18.44 1.37
C ASP A 47 -24.48 17.12 0.80
N PHE A 48 -24.04 16.20 1.69
CA PHE A 48 -23.40 14.97 1.24
C PHE A 48 -24.37 14.01 0.52
N ASP A 49 -25.66 14.01 0.85
CA ASP A 49 -26.65 13.20 0.14
C ASP A 49 -26.83 13.72 -1.29
N TYR A 50 -26.81 15.06 -1.48
CA TYR A 50 -26.85 15.66 -2.80
C TYR A 50 -25.60 15.30 -3.60
N TYR A 51 -24.40 15.48 -3.01
CA TYR A 51 -23.13 15.17 -3.66
C TYR A 51 -23.03 13.70 -4.08
N TYR A 52 -23.42 12.78 -3.20
CA TYR A 52 -23.44 11.34 -3.48
C TYR A 52 -24.32 11.01 -4.68
N ASN A 53 -25.58 11.49 -4.68
CA ASN A 53 -26.52 11.21 -5.74
C ASN A 53 -26.08 11.85 -7.07
N PHE A 54 -25.55 13.07 -7.03
CA PHE A 54 -24.99 13.75 -8.19
C PHE A 54 -23.82 12.97 -8.79
N ALA A 55 -22.83 12.64 -7.98
CA ALA A 55 -21.65 11.88 -8.42
C ALA A 55 -22.01 10.50 -8.99
N LYS A 56 -22.93 9.80 -8.35
CA LYS A 56 -23.45 8.49 -8.81
C LYS A 56 -24.16 8.60 -10.18
N ALA A 57 -24.81 9.71 -10.47
CA ALA A 57 -25.44 9.94 -11.77
C ALA A 57 -24.43 10.35 -12.84
N ILE A 58 -23.44 11.17 -12.51
CA ILE A 58 -22.51 11.79 -13.47
C ILE A 58 -21.30 10.89 -13.78
N ILE A 59 -20.68 10.26 -12.79
CA ILE A 59 -19.46 9.47 -13.00
C ILE A 59 -19.62 8.43 -14.11
N PRO A 60 -20.71 7.64 -14.20
CA PRO A 60 -20.88 6.66 -15.27
C PRO A 60 -20.96 7.29 -16.68
N THR A 61 -21.37 8.55 -16.81
CA THR A 61 -21.54 9.21 -18.11
C THR A 61 -20.23 9.75 -18.70
N ILE A 62 -19.16 9.86 -17.89
CA ILE A 62 -17.86 10.37 -18.35
C ILE A 62 -17.29 9.44 -19.43
N THR A 63 -16.79 10.01 -20.52
CA THR A 63 -16.24 9.26 -21.66
C THR A 63 -14.71 9.42 -21.75
N VAL A 64 -14.06 8.48 -22.45
CA VAL A 64 -12.60 8.56 -22.74
C VAL A 64 -12.29 9.81 -23.56
N ASP A 65 -13.18 10.18 -24.48
CA ASP A 65 -12.98 11.37 -25.32
C ASP A 65 -13.00 12.66 -24.50
N GLU A 66 -13.91 12.79 -23.53
CA GLU A 66 -13.95 13.95 -22.62
C GLU A 66 -12.67 14.04 -21.78
N VAL A 67 -12.21 12.93 -21.18
CA VAL A 67 -10.96 12.88 -20.39
C VAL A 67 -9.76 13.22 -21.27
N SER A 68 -9.70 12.67 -22.49
CA SER A 68 -8.61 12.91 -23.44
C SER A 68 -8.62 14.38 -23.93
N ALA A 69 -9.78 14.96 -24.15
CA ALA A 69 -9.90 16.37 -24.53
C ALA A 69 -9.43 17.29 -23.41
N LEU A 70 -9.76 16.97 -22.16
CA LEU A 70 -9.30 17.71 -20.99
C LEU A 70 -7.77 17.61 -20.84
N ALA A 71 -7.20 16.41 -20.99
CA ALA A 71 -5.75 16.22 -20.98
C ALA A 71 -5.06 17.06 -22.05
N LYS A 72 -5.55 17.06 -23.29
CA LYS A 72 -5.01 17.90 -24.38
C LYS A 72 -5.11 19.40 -24.09
N LYS A 73 -6.16 19.84 -23.40
CA LYS A 73 -6.32 21.25 -23.00
C LYS A 73 -5.25 21.67 -21.99
N HIS A 74 -4.89 20.80 -21.05
CA HIS A 74 -3.89 21.10 -20.02
C HIS A 74 -2.46 20.79 -20.44
N LEU A 75 -2.24 19.75 -21.25
CA LEU A 75 -0.93 19.37 -21.78
C LEU A 75 -0.64 20.13 -23.08
N ASN A 76 -0.34 21.41 -22.96
CA ASN A 76 0.03 22.25 -24.09
C ASN A 76 1.30 23.05 -23.77
N ARG A 77 1.98 23.58 -24.82
CA ARG A 77 3.24 24.31 -24.64
C ARG A 77 3.10 25.73 -24.10
N LYS A 78 1.86 26.24 -23.92
CA LYS A 78 1.63 27.53 -23.30
C LYS A 78 1.80 27.42 -21.78
N ASN A 79 2.63 28.28 -21.22
CA ASN A 79 2.96 28.27 -19.79
C ASN A 79 3.60 26.99 -19.28
N MET A 80 4.26 26.24 -20.17
CA MET A 80 4.98 25.01 -19.79
C MET A 80 6.29 25.37 -19.10
N VAL A 81 6.55 24.72 -17.96
CA VAL A 81 7.83 24.77 -17.25
C VAL A 81 8.44 23.39 -17.24
N ILE A 82 9.67 23.27 -17.69
CA ILE A 82 10.44 22.04 -17.63
C ILE A 82 11.49 22.20 -16.53
N VAL A 83 11.44 21.34 -15.53
CA VAL A 83 12.42 21.27 -14.45
C VAL A 83 13.22 19.98 -14.62
N ALA A 84 14.53 20.11 -14.87
CA ALA A 84 15.46 19.00 -14.91
C ALA A 84 16.34 19.06 -13.66
N GLN A 85 16.32 18.01 -12.84
CA GLN A 85 17.11 17.90 -11.64
C GLN A 85 18.08 16.72 -11.77
N GLY A 86 19.30 16.91 -11.27
CA GLY A 86 20.34 15.90 -11.28
C GLY A 86 21.55 16.33 -10.45
N PRO A 87 22.56 15.48 -10.28
CA PRO A 87 23.81 15.83 -9.59
C PRO A 87 24.44 17.07 -10.23
N SER A 88 25.04 17.93 -9.38
CA SER A 88 25.73 19.14 -9.86
C SER A 88 27.02 18.88 -10.62
N GLU A 89 27.63 17.70 -10.41
CA GLU A 89 28.90 17.30 -11.00
C GLU A 89 28.83 15.89 -11.61
N GLY A 90 29.65 15.64 -12.63
CA GLY A 90 29.77 14.32 -13.26
C GLY A 90 28.66 13.93 -14.22
N VAL A 91 27.63 14.76 -14.41
CA VAL A 91 26.49 14.50 -15.32
C VAL A 91 26.27 15.71 -16.22
N LYS A 92 26.12 15.46 -17.52
CA LYS A 92 25.67 16.51 -18.45
C LYS A 92 24.15 16.71 -18.29
N HIS A 93 23.75 17.86 -17.82
CA HIS A 93 22.31 18.22 -17.77
C HIS A 93 21.77 18.50 -19.15
N ILE A 94 20.48 18.16 -19.34
CA ILE A 94 19.77 18.45 -20.58
C ILE A 94 19.67 19.96 -20.79
N THR A 95 19.99 20.45 -21.97
CA THR A 95 19.80 21.87 -22.33
C THR A 95 18.34 22.13 -22.71
N LYS A 96 17.97 23.41 -22.79
CA LYS A 96 16.64 23.83 -23.24
C LYS A 96 16.34 23.32 -24.66
N GLU A 97 17.32 23.43 -25.54
CA GLU A 97 17.23 23.01 -26.95
C GLU A 97 17.05 21.48 -27.06
N GLU A 98 17.83 20.73 -26.29
CA GLU A 98 17.71 19.27 -26.22
C GLU A 98 16.33 18.85 -25.65
N ALA A 99 15.83 19.52 -24.60
CA ALA A 99 14.51 19.24 -24.05
C ALA A 99 13.38 19.51 -25.07
N ILE A 100 13.46 20.65 -25.79
CA ILE A 100 12.51 20.97 -26.84
C ILE A 100 12.58 19.95 -27.99
N ALA A 101 13.79 19.55 -28.42
CA ALA A 101 13.95 18.55 -29.47
C ALA A 101 13.35 17.18 -29.09
N VAL A 102 13.42 16.78 -27.80
CA VAL A 102 12.75 15.57 -27.31
C VAL A 102 11.24 15.69 -27.43
N LEU A 103 10.66 16.85 -27.04
CA LEU A 103 9.23 17.09 -27.16
C LEU A 103 8.76 17.07 -28.62
N ASP A 104 9.51 17.72 -29.53
CA ASP A 104 9.21 17.73 -30.97
C ASP A 104 9.25 16.32 -31.55
N LYS A 105 10.25 15.52 -31.14
CA LYS A 105 10.38 14.12 -31.55
C LYS A 105 9.21 13.27 -31.09
N VAL A 106 8.78 13.43 -29.83
CA VAL A 106 7.64 12.67 -29.28
C VAL A 106 6.33 13.06 -29.98
N GLU A 107 6.09 14.36 -30.16
CA GLU A 107 4.88 14.84 -30.84
C GLU A 107 4.77 14.42 -32.31
N SER A 108 5.92 14.28 -32.99
CA SER A 108 5.98 13.82 -34.38
C SER A 108 6.03 12.30 -34.53
N SER A 109 6.24 11.56 -33.43
CA SER A 109 6.32 10.11 -33.49
C SER A 109 4.94 9.45 -33.52
N ASN A 110 4.83 8.38 -34.30
CA ASN A 110 3.64 7.53 -34.29
C ASN A 110 3.76 6.54 -33.14
N LEU A 111 3.24 6.90 -31.96
CA LEU A 111 3.24 6.04 -30.79
C LEU A 111 2.14 4.98 -30.92
N GLU A 112 2.48 3.73 -30.66
CA GLU A 112 1.46 2.69 -30.55
C GLU A 112 0.58 2.95 -29.30
N PRO A 113 -0.75 2.83 -29.42
CA PRO A 113 -1.64 2.96 -28.28
C PRO A 113 -1.29 1.94 -27.20
N TYR A 114 -1.33 2.39 -25.96
CA TYR A 114 -1.22 1.48 -24.80
C TYR A 114 -2.31 0.42 -24.87
N LYS A 115 -1.92 -0.85 -24.78
CA LYS A 115 -2.84 -1.99 -24.68
C LYS A 115 -3.01 -2.35 -23.23
N ASP A 116 -4.17 -2.05 -22.69
CA ASP A 116 -4.51 -2.43 -21.33
C ASP A 116 -4.71 -3.95 -21.25
N GLN A 117 -3.87 -4.61 -20.45
CA GLN A 117 -4.04 -6.03 -20.16
C GLN A 117 -4.98 -6.15 -18.96
N VAL A 118 -6.25 -6.43 -19.24
CA VAL A 118 -7.24 -6.79 -18.22
C VAL A 118 -7.12 -8.29 -17.99
N THR A 119 -6.87 -8.70 -16.76
CA THR A 119 -6.86 -10.10 -16.36
C THR A 119 -8.15 -10.36 -15.58
N GLU A 120 -9.09 -11.10 -16.15
CA GLU A 120 -10.23 -11.66 -15.45
C GLU A 120 -9.79 -12.92 -14.70
N ALA A 121 -8.96 -12.76 -13.69
CA ALA A 121 -8.43 -13.86 -12.91
C ALA A 121 -8.92 -13.77 -11.46
N SER A 122 -9.12 -14.90 -10.82
CA SER A 122 -9.38 -14.98 -9.38
C SER A 122 -8.06 -14.88 -8.61
N LEU A 123 -8.10 -14.27 -7.42
CA LEU A 123 -6.95 -14.28 -6.51
C LEU A 123 -6.51 -15.71 -6.15
N ILE A 124 -7.48 -16.61 -6.00
CA ILE A 124 -7.27 -18.01 -5.68
C ILE A 124 -8.09 -18.84 -6.66
N ASN A 125 -7.44 -19.79 -7.35
CA ASN A 125 -8.05 -20.65 -8.36
C ASN A 125 -8.27 -22.09 -7.87
N GLU A 126 -8.04 -22.36 -6.59
CA GLU A 126 -8.18 -23.67 -5.96
C GLU A 126 -9.30 -23.68 -4.91
N ASP A 127 -9.98 -24.81 -4.76
CA ASP A 127 -10.97 -24.99 -3.71
C ASP A 127 -10.29 -25.17 -2.34
N LEU A 128 -10.38 -24.14 -1.49
CA LEU A 128 -9.83 -24.17 -0.15
C LEU A 128 -10.77 -24.90 0.80
N LYS A 129 -10.21 -25.78 1.63
CA LYS A 129 -10.94 -26.37 2.74
C LYS A 129 -10.77 -25.52 3.99
N GLY A 130 -11.87 -24.98 4.50
CA GLY A 130 -11.88 -24.23 5.75
C GLY A 130 -11.51 -25.11 6.95
N SER A 131 -10.80 -24.54 7.91
CA SER A 131 -10.52 -25.18 9.19
C SER A 131 -11.73 -25.07 10.14
N LYS A 132 -12.04 -26.15 10.86
CA LYS A 132 -13.18 -26.17 11.78
C LYS A 132 -12.83 -25.48 13.11
N ILE A 133 -13.84 -24.87 13.73
CA ILE A 133 -13.73 -24.42 15.12
C ILE A 133 -13.84 -25.64 16.03
N ILE A 134 -12.79 -25.96 16.78
CA ILE A 134 -12.73 -27.09 17.71
C ILE A 134 -12.94 -26.68 19.18
N ALA A 135 -12.77 -25.42 19.51
CA ALA A 135 -13.04 -24.87 20.83
C ALA A 135 -13.49 -23.42 20.77
N THR A 136 -14.39 -23.04 21.69
CA THR A 136 -14.85 -21.66 21.85
C THR A 136 -14.76 -21.26 23.31
N LYS A 137 -14.18 -20.09 23.60
CA LYS A 137 -14.05 -19.51 24.93
C LYS A 137 -14.60 -18.11 24.94
N LYS A 138 -15.53 -17.79 25.84
CA LYS A 138 -16.02 -16.44 26.03
C LYS A 138 -15.00 -15.60 26.80
N LEU A 139 -14.85 -14.34 26.39
CA LEU A 139 -14.00 -13.34 27.03
C LEU A 139 -14.87 -12.14 27.47
N PRO A 140 -15.67 -12.28 28.55
CA PRO A 140 -16.69 -11.29 28.91
C PRO A 140 -16.12 -9.91 29.22
N GLN A 141 -14.89 -9.83 29.73
CA GLN A 141 -14.21 -8.56 30.03
C GLN A 141 -13.91 -7.71 28.78
N PHE A 142 -13.92 -8.33 27.61
CA PHE A 142 -13.67 -7.66 26.33
C PHE A 142 -14.88 -7.67 25.39
N ASP A 143 -15.99 -8.24 25.84
CA ASP A 143 -17.17 -8.52 24.99
C ASP A 143 -16.78 -9.25 23.70
N ALA A 144 -15.98 -10.34 23.84
CA ALA A 144 -15.37 -11.07 22.75
C ALA A 144 -15.48 -12.57 22.96
N GLU A 145 -15.23 -13.31 21.86
CA GLU A 145 -15.11 -14.76 21.87
C GLU A 145 -13.76 -15.17 21.24
N GLU A 146 -13.07 -16.12 21.84
CA GLU A 146 -11.88 -16.78 21.31
C GLU A 146 -12.28 -18.12 20.70
N TRP A 147 -11.96 -18.33 19.46
CA TRP A 147 -12.11 -19.59 18.74
C TRP A 147 -10.74 -20.22 18.51
N THR A 148 -10.62 -21.53 18.77
CA THR A 148 -9.46 -22.30 18.36
C THR A 148 -9.84 -23.12 17.14
N LEU A 149 -9.08 -23.00 16.06
CA LEU A 149 -9.30 -23.72 14.83
C LEU A 149 -8.53 -25.04 14.83
N GLU A 150 -8.98 -26.02 14.03
CA GLU A 150 -8.35 -27.35 13.91
C GLU A 150 -6.90 -27.26 13.44
N ASN A 151 -6.52 -26.25 12.65
CA ASN A 151 -5.15 -25.98 12.24
C ASN A 151 -4.30 -25.24 13.30
N GLY A 152 -4.81 -25.05 14.51
CA GLY A 152 -4.10 -24.43 15.63
C GLY A 152 -4.24 -22.90 15.71
N ALA A 153 -4.70 -22.23 14.67
CA ALA A 153 -4.90 -20.79 14.69
C ALA A 153 -5.93 -20.38 15.75
N LYS A 154 -5.71 -19.24 16.40
CA LYS A 154 -6.64 -18.63 17.35
C LYS A 154 -7.25 -17.38 16.73
N VAL A 155 -8.56 -17.23 16.90
CA VAL A 155 -9.29 -16.07 16.44
C VAL A 155 -10.07 -15.47 17.59
N VAL A 156 -9.79 -14.23 17.93
CA VAL A 156 -10.56 -13.43 18.90
C VAL A 156 -11.49 -12.52 18.10
N PHE A 157 -12.77 -12.82 18.19
CA PHE A 157 -13.81 -12.06 17.48
C PHE A 157 -14.53 -11.13 18.47
N ARG A 158 -14.64 -9.86 18.07
CA ARG A 158 -15.41 -8.84 18.79
C ARG A 158 -16.24 -8.01 17.83
N LYS A 159 -17.55 -7.99 18.02
CA LYS A 159 -18.41 -7.06 17.30
C LYS A 159 -18.29 -5.66 17.92
N ALA A 160 -17.94 -4.67 17.11
CA ALA A 160 -17.88 -3.27 17.52
C ALA A 160 -18.70 -2.40 16.53
N ASP A 161 -19.04 -1.19 16.94
CA ASP A 161 -19.82 -0.21 16.16
C ASP A 161 -19.11 1.14 16.04
N TYR A 162 -17.78 1.14 16.19
CA TYR A 162 -16.96 2.35 16.08
C TYR A 162 -17.00 2.93 14.67
N GLU A 163 -16.97 2.04 13.68
CA GLU A 163 -17.10 2.38 12.29
C GLU A 163 -18.19 1.53 11.62
N LYS A 164 -18.85 2.10 10.64
CA LYS A 164 -19.83 1.37 9.84
C LYS A 164 -19.15 0.80 8.59
N ASP A 165 -19.67 -0.32 8.10
CA ASP A 165 -19.20 -0.95 6.85
C ASP A 165 -17.71 -1.30 6.85
N GLN A 166 -17.13 -1.61 8.03
CA GLN A 166 -15.72 -1.98 8.15
C GLN A 166 -15.52 -3.23 9.00
N VAL A 167 -14.63 -4.09 8.53
CA VAL A 167 -14.05 -5.22 9.27
C VAL A 167 -12.56 -5.02 9.34
N GLN A 168 -12.00 -5.01 10.54
CA GLN A 168 -10.56 -4.96 10.76
C GLN A 168 -10.04 -6.33 11.19
N VAL A 169 -8.95 -6.78 10.60
CA VAL A 169 -8.24 -7.99 10.99
C VAL A 169 -6.82 -7.62 11.34
N SER A 170 -6.41 -7.94 12.53
CA SER A 170 -5.01 -7.86 12.95
C SER A 170 -4.57 -9.20 13.50
N SER A 171 -3.27 -9.46 13.56
CA SER A 171 -2.77 -10.64 14.22
C SER A 171 -1.51 -10.34 15.02
N TYR A 172 -1.13 -11.27 15.86
CA TYR A 172 0.06 -11.18 16.70
C TYR A 172 0.73 -12.54 16.81
N SER A 173 2.03 -12.56 16.52
CA SER A 173 2.94 -13.65 16.85
C SER A 173 4.21 -13.08 17.48
N LYS A 174 4.87 -13.86 18.34
CA LYS A 174 6.11 -13.45 19.01
C LYS A 174 7.32 -13.79 18.15
N GLY A 175 8.29 -12.84 18.09
CA GLY A 175 9.53 -13.08 17.36
C GLY A 175 10.15 -11.80 16.85
N GLY A 176 9.76 -11.40 15.67
CA GLY A 176 10.22 -10.17 15.01
C GLY A 176 11.72 -10.19 14.67
N THR A 177 12.26 -9.00 14.42
CA THR A 177 13.67 -8.84 14.03
C THR A 177 14.65 -9.16 15.17
N SER A 178 14.17 -9.32 16.42
CA SER A 178 15.00 -9.70 17.58
C SER A 178 15.65 -11.06 17.45
N LEU A 179 15.08 -11.94 16.64
CA LEU A 179 15.57 -13.31 16.42
C LEU A 179 16.78 -13.38 15.48
N TYR A 180 17.11 -12.30 14.80
CA TYR A 180 18.19 -12.28 13.81
C TYR A 180 19.45 -11.61 14.34
N GLY A 181 20.61 -12.16 13.97
CA GLY A 181 21.91 -11.56 14.21
C GLY A 181 22.11 -10.25 13.43
N ILE A 182 23.20 -9.54 13.73
CA ILE A 182 23.52 -8.24 13.09
C ILE A 182 23.77 -8.40 11.59
N ASP A 183 24.23 -9.56 11.17
CA ASP A 183 24.48 -9.95 9.78
C ASP A 183 23.22 -9.98 8.92
N LYS A 184 22.05 -10.30 9.50
CA LYS A 184 20.75 -10.34 8.82
C LYS A 184 19.83 -9.17 9.20
N LEU A 185 20.22 -8.37 10.18
CA LEU A 185 19.33 -7.37 10.78
C LEU A 185 18.87 -6.30 9.76
N ALA A 186 19.74 -5.89 8.86
CA ALA A 186 19.37 -4.91 7.82
C ALA A 186 18.26 -5.43 6.91
N SER A 187 18.39 -6.66 6.42
CA SER A 187 17.36 -7.32 5.62
C SER A 187 16.07 -7.52 6.43
N ALA A 188 16.19 -7.92 7.71
CA ALA A 188 15.03 -8.11 8.58
C ALA A 188 14.22 -6.81 8.79
N GLN A 189 14.88 -5.67 8.91
CA GLN A 189 14.24 -4.37 9.14
C GLN A 189 13.51 -3.80 7.90
N VAL A 190 13.77 -4.33 6.71
CA VAL A 190 13.11 -3.88 5.47
C VAL A 190 12.22 -4.93 4.84
N THR A 191 12.14 -6.13 5.43
CA THR A 191 11.42 -7.26 4.84
C THR A 191 9.96 -6.92 4.54
N ASP A 192 9.23 -6.36 5.47
CA ASP A 192 7.81 -5.99 5.31
C ASP A 192 7.60 -4.94 4.21
N GLN A 193 8.44 -3.92 4.15
CA GLN A 193 8.39 -2.89 3.12
C GLN A 193 8.66 -3.47 1.73
N PHE A 194 9.67 -4.32 1.58
CA PHE A 194 10.06 -4.88 0.29
C PHE A 194 9.03 -5.89 -0.21
N ILE A 195 8.54 -6.79 0.67
CA ILE A 195 7.52 -7.79 0.30
C ILE A 195 6.21 -7.15 -0.16
N GLY A 196 5.87 -5.97 0.39
CA GLY A 196 4.69 -5.19 -0.03
C GLY A 196 4.78 -4.73 -1.49
N ALA A 197 5.98 -4.51 -2.00
CA ALA A 197 6.21 -4.03 -3.35
C ALA A 197 6.34 -5.15 -4.41
N TYR A 198 6.63 -6.39 -4.00
CA TYR A 198 6.85 -7.50 -4.94
C TYR A 198 5.57 -8.04 -5.58
N GLY A 199 4.40 -7.67 -5.06
CA GLY A 199 3.12 -8.25 -5.44
C GLY A 199 2.70 -9.38 -4.49
N LEU A 200 1.85 -10.31 -4.95
CA LEU A 200 1.33 -11.39 -4.12
C LEU A 200 0.83 -12.56 -4.99
N GLY A 201 1.08 -13.77 -4.57
CA GLY A 201 0.71 -14.96 -5.34
C GLY A 201 1.35 -14.96 -6.71
N ASP A 202 0.55 -15.17 -7.73
CA ASP A 202 0.98 -15.19 -9.13
C ASP A 202 1.05 -13.80 -9.77
N TYR A 203 0.68 -12.73 -9.01
CA TYR A 203 0.49 -11.39 -9.54
C TYR A 203 1.55 -10.40 -9.05
N ASP A 204 2.15 -9.67 -10.00
CA ASP A 204 2.92 -8.48 -9.65
C ASP A 204 2.01 -7.39 -9.05
N ALA A 205 2.62 -6.36 -8.45
CA ALA A 205 1.87 -5.33 -7.73
C ALA A 205 0.90 -4.53 -8.63
N ILE A 206 1.21 -4.39 -9.93
CA ILE A 206 0.35 -3.66 -10.88
C ILE A 206 -0.87 -4.51 -11.23
N THR A 207 -0.64 -5.76 -11.58
CA THR A 207 -1.70 -6.73 -11.91
C THR A 207 -2.61 -6.97 -10.71
N LEU A 208 -2.04 -7.16 -9.51
CA LEU A 208 -2.81 -7.30 -8.27
C LEU A 208 -3.73 -6.10 -8.02
N ARG A 209 -3.22 -4.88 -8.21
CA ARG A 209 -4.03 -3.65 -8.07
C ARG A 209 -5.19 -3.60 -9.08
N LYS A 210 -4.96 -4.06 -10.32
CA LYS A 210 -6.02 -4.15 -11.33
C LYS A 210 -7.09 -5.17 -10.95
N LEU A 211 -6.68 -6.34 -10.42
CA LEU A 211 -7.60 -7.38 -9.95
C LEU A 211 -8.47 -6.93 -8.77
N LEU A 212 -7.92 -6.07 -7.93
CA LEU A 212 -8.63 -5.52 -6.77
C LEU A 212 -9.48 -4.28 -7.10
N THR A 213 -9.65 -3.95 -8.38
CA THR A 213 -10.52 -2.83 -8.78
C THR A 213 -11.94 -3.03 -8.26
N GLY A 214 -12.50 -2.02 -7.60
CA GLY A 214 -13.83 -2.08 -7.01
C GLY A 214 -13.91 -2.88 -5.70
N LYS A 215 -12.78 -3.40 -5.21
CA LYS A 215 -12.69 -4.07 -3.91
C LYS A 215 -12.15 -3.12 -2.85
N GLN A 216 -12.81 -3.09 -1.71
CA GLN A 216 -12.34 -2.41 -0.51
C GLN A 216 -11.76 -3.45 0.45
N ALA A 217 -10.64 -4.02 0.08
CA ALA A 217 -9.89 -4.99 0.87
C ALA A 217 -8.40 -4.78 0.69
N GLN A 218 -7.67 -4.75 1.79
CA GLN A 218 -6.21 -4.65 1.79
C GLN A 218 -5.62 -5.52 2.89
N ALA A 219 -4.51 -6.19 2.62
CA ALA A 219 -3.76 -6.98 3.59
C ALA A 219 -2.27 -6.69 3.51
N GLY A 220 -1.63 -6.63 4.66
CA GLY A 220 -0.20 -6.40 4.80
C GLY A 220 0.43 -7.31 5.84
N VAL A 221 1.75 -7.25 5.90
CA VAL A 221 2.59 -7.92 6.89
C VAL A 221 3.42 -6.85 7.59
N ASN A 222 3.64 -7.02 8.87
CA ASN A 222 4.59 -6.21 9.63
C ASN A 222 5.50 -7.15 10.44
N ILE A 223 6.81 -6.92 10.36
CA ILE A 223 7.82 -7.62 11.16
C ILE A 223 8.50 -6.59 12.06
N GLY A 224 7.94 -6.43 13.25
CA GLY A 224 8.44 -5.50 14.24
C GLY A 224 9.68 -6.00 14.99
N GLY A 225 10.06 -5.31 16.08
CA GLY A 225 11.22 -5.67 16.89
C GLY A 225 11.08 -7.02 17.61
N LEU A 226 9.92 -7.28 18.21
CA LEU A 226 9.65 -8.43 19.07
C LEU A 226 8.44 -9.27 18.64
N SER A 227 7.80 -8.90 17.55
CA SER A 227 6.59 -9.57 17.06
C SER A 227 6.42 -9.38 15.58
N GLU A 228 5.66 -10.24 14.97
CA GLU A 228 5.16 -10.10 13.62
C GLU A 228 3.63 -10.12 13.60
N SER A 229 3.06 -9.57 12.54
CA SER A 229 1.63 -9.55 12.31
C SER A 229 1.29 -9.64 10.81
N VAL A 230 0.17 -10.25 10.52
CA VAL A 230 -0.50 -10.24 9.22
C VAL A 230 -1.92 -9.75 9.46
N GLY A 231 -2.38 -8.79 8.68
CA GLY A 231 -3.71 -8.25 8.87
C GLY A 231 -4.09 -7.23 7.82
N GLY A 232 -5.24 -6.60 8.00
CA GLY A 232 -5.75 -5.63 7.07
C GLY A 232 -7.17 -5.19 7.40
N ALA A 233 -7.82 -4.58 6.44
CA ALA A 233 -9.19 -4.12 6.58
C ALA A 233 -9.98 -4.34 5.30
N SER A 234 -11.29 -4.48 5.45
CA SER A 234 -12.23 -4.55 4.33
C SER A 234 -13.62 -4.07 4.73
N THR A 235 -14.49 -3.89 3.73
CA THR A 235 -15.93 -3.90 4.00
C THR A 235 -16.40 -5.31 4.32
N PRO A 236 -17.59 -5.50 4.94
CA PRO A 236 -18.19 -6.82 5.10
C PRO A 236 -18.39 -7.56 3.77
N ASN A 237 -18.69 -6.83 2.69
CA ASN A 237 -18.89 -7.42 1.36
C ASN A 237 -17.59 -7.94 0.75
N ASP A 238 -16.45 -7.34 1.10
CA ASP A 238 -15.14 -7.71 0.58
C ASP A 238 -14.31 -8.51 1.58
N PHE A 239 -14.93 -8.98 2.67
CA PHE A 239 -14.24 -9.75 3.72
C PHE A 239 -13.59 -11.03 3.17
N GLU A 240 -14.27 -11.72 2.25
CA GLU A 240 -13.68 -12.88 1.57
C GLU A 240 -12.39 -12.50 0.83
N THR A 241 -12.40 -11.37 0.10
CA THR A 241 -11.21 -10.86 -0.58
C THR A 241 -10.06 -10.57 0.40
N LEU A 242 -10.37 -9.97 1.56
CA LEU A 242 -9.38 -9.76 2.63
C LEU A 242 -8.79 -11.10 3.11
N MET A 243 -9.63 -12.10 3.35
CA MET A 243 -9.16 -13.42 3.81
C MET A 243 -8.32 -14.13 2.75
N GLN A 244 -8.67 -14.00 1.47
CA GLN A 244 -7.85 -14.50 0.35
C GLN A 244 -6.48 -13.82 0.29
N LEU A 245 -6.42 -12.51 0.48
CA LEU A 245 -5.16 -11.77 0.55
C LEU A 245 -4.29 -12.21 1.73
N ILE A 246 -4.89 -12.39 2.92
CA ILE A 246 -4.19 -12.89 4.11
C ILE A 246 -3.68 -14.32 3.86
N TYR A 247 -4.51 -15.21 3.32
CA TYR A 247 -4.11 -16.57 2.95
C TYR A 247 -2.87 -16.58 2.04
N LEU A 248 -2.90 -15.77 0.98
CA LEU A 248 -1.77 -15.68 0.06
C LEU A 248 -0.49 -15.14 0.70
N ARG A 249 -0.58 -14.32 1.76
CA ARG A 249 0.59 -13.88 2.53
C ARG A 249 1.30 -15.04 3.22
N PHE A 250 0.57 -16.06 3.66
CA PHE A 250 1.15 -17.27 4.25
C PHE A 250 1.61 -18.26 3.17
N GLU A 251 0.77 -18.55 2.20
CA GLU A 251 0.96 -19.69 1.30
C GLU A 251 1.76 -19.36 0.04
N LYS A 252 1.55 -18.17 -0.54
CA LYS A 252 2.16 -17.77 -1.82
C LYS A 252 2.80 -16.37 -1.77
N PRO A 253 3.72 -16.10 -0.84
CA PRO A 253 4.47 -14.84 -0.88
C PRO A 253 5.30 -14.77 -2.17
N ARG A 254 5.37 -13.58 -2.78
CA ARG A 254 6.13 -13.35 -4.01
C ARG A 254 7.44 -12.64 -3.70
N PHE A 255 8.52 -13.09 -4.35
CA PHE A 255 9.85 -12.47 -4.32
C PHE A 255 10.26 -12.14 -5.74
N ASP A 256 10.43 -10.85 -6.03
CA ASP A 256 10.70 -10.35 -7.38
C ASP A 256 12.04 -9.62 -7.42
N LYS A 257 13.01 -10.22 -8.11
CA LYS A 257 14.38 -9.71 -8.16
C LYS A 257 14.51 -8.40 -8.94
N GLU A 258 13.69 -8.18 -9.96
CA GLU A 258 13.73 -6.94 -10.73
C GLU A 258 13.16 -5.78 -9.92
N VAL A 259 12.05 -6.03 -9.24
CA VAL A 259 11.45 -5.06 -8.30
C VAL A 259 12.42 -4.78 -7.16
N HIS A 260 13.07 -5.82 -6.59
CA HIS A 260 14.09 -5.65 -5.55
C HIS A 260 15.21 -4.72 -6.01
N ASN A 261 15.80 -4.97 -7.18
CA ASN A 261 16.87 -4.13 -7.71
C ASN A 261 16.42 -2.68 -7.93
N THR A 262 15.20 -2.48 -8.41
CA THR A 262 14.62 -1.14 -8.59
C THR A 262 14.44 -0.41 -7.25
N LEU A 263 13.96 -1.11 -6.22
CA LEU A 263 13.84 -0.56 -4.86
C LEU A 263 15.21 -0.20 -4.28
N MET A 264 16.21 -1.08 -4.46
CA MET A 264 17.57 -0.81 -4.00
C MET A 264 18.15 0.44 -4.66
N GLN A 265 18.05 0.57 -5.99
CA GLN A 265 18.51 1.76 -6.72
C GLN A 265 17.82 3.03 -6.22
N ARG A 266 16.49 2.98 -6.03
CA ARG A 266 15.71 4.10 -5.50
C ARG A 266 16.15 4.49 -4.10
N ASN A 267 16.41 3.52 -3.23
CA ASN A 267 16.86 3.75 -1.87
C ASN A 267 18.29 4.33 -1.82
N TYR A 268 19.21 3.86 -2.67
CA TYR A 268 20.54 4.46 -2.79
C TYR A 268 20.46 5.93 -3.22
N ALA A 269 19.67 6.24 -4.24
CA ALA A 269 19.46 7.62 -4.68
C ALA A 269 18.84 8.51 -3.57
N ALA A 270 17.89 7.98 -2.79
CA ALA A 270 17.31 8.70 -1.67
C ALA A 270 18.33 9.00 -0.57
N ILE A 271 19.23 8.04 -0.28
CA ILE A 271 20.31 8.21 0.69
C ILE A 271 21.28 9.31 0.23
N GLU A 272 21.72 9.27 -1.03
CA GLU A 272 22.61 10.30 -1.59
C GLU A 272 22.00 11.69 -1.48
N ASN A 273 20.70 11.83 -1.83
CA ASN A 273 19.98 13.11 -1.74
C ASN A 273 19.81 13.60 -0.29
N SER A 274 19.76 12.69 0.68
CA SER A 274 19.57 13.04 2.09
C SER A 274 20.87 13.16 2.90
N ALA A 275 22.04 12.89 2.30
CA ALA A 275 23.32 12.81 3.00
C ALA A 275 23.69 14.11 3.75
N ASN A 276 23.32 15.27 3.21
CA ASN A 276 23.57 16.58 3.79
C ASN A 276 22.35 17.20 4.49
N ASN A 277 21.27 16.42 4.71
CA ASN A 277 20.09 16.94 5.39
C ASN A 277 20.33 17.06 6.90
N PRO A 278 20.32 18.30 7.47
CA PRO A 278 20.61 18.50 8.88
C PRO A 278 19.64 17.78 9.83
N GLN A 279 18.37 17.65 9.43
CA GLN A 279 17.36 16.96 10.22
C GLN A 279 17.67 15.45 10.31
N LYS A 280 18.07 14.84 9.18
CA LYS A 280 18.51 13.43 9.17
C LYS A 280 19.73 13.22 10.07
N ILE A 281 20.73 14.06 9.95
CA ILE A 281 21.95 13.98 10.77
C ILE A 281 21.62 14.08 12.27
N MET A 282 20.75 15.02 12.63
CA MET A 282 20.28 15.17 14.00
C MET A 282 19.53 13.92 14.47
N GLN A 283 18.58 13.39 13.68
CA GLN A 283 17.80 12.21 14.00
C GLN A 283 18.67 10.97 14.18
N ASP A 284 19.62 10.75 13.27
CA ASP A 284 20.59 9.66 13.36
C ASP A 284 21.43 9.77 14.64
N SER A 285 21.91 10.97 14.98
CA SER A 285 22.65 11.23 16.20
C SER A 285 21.83 10.95 17.46
N VAL A 286 20.58 11.41 17.49
CA VAL A 286 19.65 11.13 18.61
C VAL A 286 19.42 9.64 18.74
N SER A 287 19.16 8.93 17.64
CA SER A 287 18.92 7.49 17.64
C SER A 287 20.12 6.71 18.20
N MET A 288 21.33 7.08 17.81
CA MET A 288 22.55 6.44 18.31
C MET A 288 22.77 6.69 19.82
N ILE A 289 22.56 7.92 20.27
CA ILE A 289 22.73 8.27 21.69
C ILE A 289 21.66 7.58 22.54
N MET A 290 20.40 7.65 22.12
CA MET A 290 19.28 7.05 22.87
C MET A 290 19.36 5.53 22.97
N SER A 291 19.96 4.88 21.97
CA SER A 291 20.22 3.43 21.99
C SER A 291 21.52 3.05 22.70
N ASN A 292 22.21 4.00 23.32
CA ASN A 292 23.54 3.82 23.91
C ASN A 292 24.53 3.16 22.92
N TYR A 293 24.50 3.61 21.66
CA TYR A 293 25.36 3.10 20.57
C TYR A 293 25.25 1.58 20.38
N SER A 294 24.06 1.03 20.60
CA SER A 294 23.81 -0.39 20.41
C SER A 294 24.20 -0.82 18.99
N PRO A 295 24.94 -1.93 18.82
CA PRO A 295 25.27 -2.45 17.49
C PRO A 295 24.02 -2.91 16.68
N ARG A 296 22.88 -3.01 17.34
CA ARG A 296 21.58 -3.30 16.68
C ARG A 296 20.87 -2.04 16.17
N THR A 297 21.38 -0.85 16.49
CA THR A 297 20.86 0.41 15.95
C THR A 297 21.52 0.68 14.61
N LEU A 298 20.89 0.22 13.56
CA LEU A 298 21.37 0.43 12.19
C LEU A 298 20.80 1.74 11.65
N LEU A 299 21.66 2.65 11.24
CA LEU A 299 21.27 3.88 10.57
C LEU A 299 20.99 3.60 9.09
N PHE A 300 19.85 4.11 8.59
CA PHE A 300 19.51 3.96 7.18
C PHE A 300 20.45 4.77 6.30
N GLY A 301 21.41 4.10 5.71
CA GLY A 301 22.49 4.65 4.91
C GLY A 301 23.07 3.60 3.95
N LYS A 302 24.13 3.97 3.24
CA LYS A 302 24.76 3.08 2.25
C LYS A 302 25.18 1.74 2.86
N GLU A 303 25.89 1.76 4.00
CA GLU A 303 26.34 0.54 4.71
C GLU A 303 25.18 -0.36 5.16
N PHE A 304 24.02 0.22 5.45
CA PHE A 304 22.79 -0.51 5.74
C PHE A 304 22.30 -1.24 4.49
N LEU A 305 22.17 -0.51 3.37
CA LEU A 305 21.66 -1.11 2.11
C LEU A 305 22.61 -2.15 1.55
N ASP A 306 23.92 -1.97 1.68
CA ASP A 306 24.93 -2.94 1.23
C ASP A 306 24.78 -4.32 1.90
N LYS A 307 24.05 -4.40 3.03
CA LYS A 307 23.76 -5.64 3.78
C LYS A 307 22.38 -6.23 3.46
N VAL A 308 21.56 -5.54 2.68
CA VAL A 308 20.22 -6.01 2.31
C VAL A 308 20.31 -6.95 1.12
N SER A 309 19.73 -8.15 1.21
CA SER A 309 19.61 -9.07 0.08
C SER A 309 18.23 -9.70 0.01
N ILE A 310 17.78 -10.00 -1.22
CA ILE A 310 16.48 -10.62 -1.46
C ILE A 310 16.42 -12.04 -0.88
N GLU A 311 17.54 -12.76 -0.88
CA GLU A 311 17.62 -14.11 -0.34
C GLU A 311 17.42 -14.11 1.19
N GLN A 312 18.01 -13.13 1.89
CA GLN A 312 17.77 -12.96 3.32
C GLN A 312 16.35 -12.50 3.61
N ILE A 313 15.79 -11.59 2.79
CA ILE A 313 14.39 -11.17 2.90
C ILE A 313 13.46 -12.37 2.77
N GLU A 314 13.68 -13.24 1.77
CA GLU A 314 12.89 -14.45 1.58
C GLU A 314 13.02 -15.41 2.77
N GLU A 315 14.24 -15.66 3.23
CA GLU A 315 14.50 -16.53 4.38
C GLU A 315 13.77 -16.03 5.62
N ILE A 316 13.91 -14.73 5.95
CA ILE A 316 13.30 -14.09 7.11
C ILE A 316 11.78 -14.13 7.01
N TYR A 317 11.22 -13.79 5.86
CA TYR A 317 9.79 -13.81 5.65
C TYR A 317 9.21 -15.20 5.86
N ARG A 318 9.80 -16.22 5.20
CA ARG A 318 9.34 -17.61 5.30
C ARG A 318 9.56 -18.21 6.67
N ASP A 319 10.49 -17.68 7.46
CA ASP A 319 10.68 -18.10 8.84
C ASP A 319 9.62 -17.48 9.78
N ARG A 320 9.26 -16.21 9.56
CA ARG A 320 8.31 -15.50 10.43
C ARG A 320 6.85 -15.71 10.05
N ILE A 321 6.55 -15.81 8.76
CA ILE A 321 5.17 -15.90 8.23
C ILE A 321 5.01 -17.29 7.58
N LYS A 322 5.09 -18.33 8.40
CA LYS A 322 5.04 -19.71 7.87
C LYS A 322 3.95 -20.57 8.52
N ASP A 323 3.73 -20.39 9.81
CA ASP A 323 2.81 -21.23 10.57
C ASP A 323 1.69 -20.38 11.17
N ILE A 324 0.48 -20.57 10.66
CA ILE A 324 -0.68 -19.82 11.12
C ILE A 324 -1.02 -20.14 12.60
N SER A 325 -0.60 -21.27 13.13
CA SER A 325 -0.83 -21.66 14.52
C SER A 325 -0.03 -20.83 15.53
N ASP A 326 1.03 -20.15 15.08
CA ASP A 326 1.81 -19.21 15.89
C ASP A 326 1.06 -17.88 16.12
N PHE A 327 0.01 -17.65 15.34
CA PHE A 327 -0.72 -16.37 15.33
C PHE A 327 -2.02 -16.43 16.12
N THR A 328 -2.29 -15.35 16.84
CA THR A 328 -3.63 -15.04 17.33
C THR A 328 -4.18 -13.89 16.49
N PHE A 329 -5.29 -14.14 15.80
CA PHE A 329 -6.01 -13.14 14.99
C PHE A 329 -7.07 -12.43 15.82
N PHE A 330 -7.28 -11.15 15.56
CA PHE A 330 -8.28 -10.30 16.17
C PHE A 330 -9.15 -9.71 15.05
N ILE A 331 -10.45 -9.94 15.13
CA ILE A 331 -11.44 -9.51 14.13
C ILE A 331 -12.54 -8.72 14.81
#